data_6b5772b4412fbe1aa5373283b1150504
#
_entry.id   6b5772b4412fbe1aa5373283b1150504
#
_cell.length_a   1.000
_cell.length_b   1.000
_cell.length_c   1.000
_cell.angle_alpha   90.00
_cell.angle_beta   90.00
_cell.angle_gamma   90.00
#
_symmetry.space_group_name_H-M   'P 1'
#
loop_
_entity.id
_entity.type
_entity.pdbx_description
1 polymer ?
#
loop_
_entity_poly.entity_id
_entity_poly.type
_entity_poly.pdbx_seq_one_letter_code
_entity_poly.pdbx_strand_id
1 'polypeptide(L)'
;MSGEFYIICYDSPSNKRRGKLHKLLKNYAVPVQKSVFETFLDKLSFNKMMKKIEALMDPEEDSVRVYGMSRQIQKQVRIIGSPGMLADPNYHFISDSNSDNSIEGITIEIEDDGELPDWL
;
A
#
# COMPACT_ATOMS: atom_id res chain seq x y z
N MET A 1 -8.77 -12.16 -12.06
CA MET A 1 -8.45 -12.10 -12.17
C MET A 1 -7.32 -12.01 -11.75
N SER A 2 -6.85 -11.44 -11.71
CA SER A 2 -5.67 -11.58 -11.48
C SER A 2 -5.09 -10.57 -10.70
N GLY A 3 -5.34 -10.36 -9.55
CA GLY A 3 -4.61 -9.48 -8.68
C GLY A 3 -3.52 -10.27 -8.02
N GLU A 4 -2.45 -9.57 -7.72
CA GLU A 4 -1.37 -10.14 -6.95
C GLU A 4 -1.19 -9.33 -5.71
N PHE A 5 -0.61 -9.96 -4.71
CA PHE A 5 -0.37 -9.30 -3.45
C PHE A 5 1.00 -8.65 -3.46
N TYR A 6 1.05 -7.41 -3.01
CA TYR A 6 2.31 -6.67 -2.97
C TYR A 6 2.50 -6.05 -1.61
N ILE A 7 3.75 -6.03 -1.18
CA ILE A 7 4.16 -5.28 -0.02
C ILE A 7 5.05 -4.16 -0.53
N ILE A 8 4.76 -2.94 -0.11
CA ILE A 8 5.49 -1.78 -0.58
C ILE A 8 6.13 -1.11 0.62
N CYS A 9 7.45 -0.95 0.56
CA CYS A 9 8.21 -0.28 1.61
C CYS A 9 8.88 0.93 1.02
N TYR A 10 8.84 2.05 1.72
CA TYR A 10 9.50 3.23 1.21
C TYR A 10 10.26 3.93 2.31
N ASP A 11 11.26 4.69 1.89
CA ASP A 11 12.07 5.47 2.80
C ASP A 11 12.56 6.70 2.05
N SER A 12 12.55 7.84 2.72
CA SER A 12 12.98 9.08 2.10
C SER A 12 13.45 10.02 3.19
N PRO A 13 14.57 10.71 2.97
CA PRO A 13 15.00 11.71 3.94
C PRO A 13 14.18 13.00 3.87
N SER A 14 13.37 13.14 2.85
CA SER A 14 12.57 14.35 2.69
C SER A 14 11.19 14.12 3.27
N ASN A 15 10.83 14.91 4.29
CA ASN A 15 9.51 14.84 4.86
C ASN A 15 8.45 15.09 3.81
N LYS A 16 8.71 16.00 2.93
CA LYS A 16 7.74 16.36 1.91
C LYS A 16 7.49 15.21 0.96
N ARG A 17 8.56 14.59 0.49
CA ARG A 17 8.39 13.47 -0.42
C ARG A 17 7.79 12.27 0.28
N ARG A 18 8.18 12.03 1.55
CA ARG A 18 7.56 10.95 2.31
C ARG A 18 6.06 11.14 2.39
N GLY A 19 5.64 12.36 2.65
CA GLY A 19 4.23 12.65 2.73
C GLY A 19 3.51 12.42 1.42
N LYS A 20 4.14 12.82 0.33
CA LYS A 20 3.52 12.62 -0.97
C LYS A 20 3.44 11.17 -1.35
N LEU A 21 4.49 10.41 -1.02
CA LEU A 21 4.46 8.98 -1.27
C LEU A 21 3.36 8.31 -0.46
N HIS A 22 3.23 8.71 0.79
CA HIS A 22 2.20 8.15 1.63
C HIS A 22 0.82 8.40 1.04
N LYS A 23 0.57 9.62 0.63
CA LYS A 23 -0.73 9.95 0.06
C LYS A 23 -0.98 9.21 -1.24
N LEU A 24 0.04 9.10 -2.05
CA LEU A 24 -0.09 8.36 -3.29
C LEU A 24 -0.43 6.91 -3.02
N LEU A 25 0.29 6.30 -2.10
CA LEU A 25 0.10 4.89 -1.84
C LEU A 25 -1.24 4.59 -1.21
N LYS A 26 -1.82 5.54 -0.50
CA LYS A 26 -3.14 5.32 0.06
C LYS A 26 -4.20 5.10 -1.01
N ASN A 27 -3.95 5.56 -2.22
CA ASN A 27 -4.89 5.36 -3.30
C ASN A 27 -4.83 3.95 -3.86
N TYR A 28 -3.80 3.20 -3.52
CA TYR A 28 -3.61 1.86 -4.08
C TYR A 28 -3.46 0.79 -3.03
N ALA A 29 -3.21 1.16 -1.80
CA ALA A 29 -2.79 0.20 -0.81
C ALA A 29 -3.22 0.62 0.59
N VAL A 30 -3.04 -0.28 1.53
CA VAL A 30 -3.44 -0.05 2.92
C VAL A 30 -2.17 0.01 3.76
N PRO A 31 -1.99 1.05 4.55
CA PRO A 31 -0.82 1.13 5.42
C PRO A 31 -0.95 0.14 6.56
N VAL A 32 0.11 -0.61 6.79
CA VAL A 32 0.12 -1.58 7.88
C VAL A 32 1.19 -1.27 8.90
N GLN A 33 2.19 -0.49 8.51
CA GLN A 33 3.21 -0.02 9.41
C GLN A 33 3.73 1.30 8.86
N LYS A 34 4.68 1.89 9.58
CA LYS A 34 5.16 3.20 9.27
C LYS A 34 5.37 3.47 7.80
N SER A 35 6.17 2.71 7.18
CA SER A 35 6.47 2.95 5.77
C SER A 35 6.19 1.71 4.97
N VAL A 36 5.19 0.96 5.40
CA VAL A 36 4.88 -0.31 4.77
C VAL A 36 3.40 -0.35 4.42
N PHE A 37 3.13 -0.69 3.18
CA PHE A 37 1.77 -0.83 2.68
C PHE A 37 1.57 -2.23 2.12
N GLU A 38 0.33 -2.68 2.15
CA GLU A 38 -0.05 -3.95 1.54
C GLU A 38 -1.19 -3.71 0.59
N THR A 39 -1.21 -4.46 -0.50
CA THR A 39 -2.28 -4.30 -1.47
C THR A 39 -2.41 -5.50 -2.38
N PHE A 40 -3.59 -5.63 -2.96
CA PHE A 40 -3.83 -6.57 -4.06
C PHE A 40 -4.13 -5.71 -5.28
N LEU A 41 -3.37 -5.87 -6.35
CA LEU A 41 -3.56 -5.08 -7.54
C LEU A 41 -3.46 -5.96 -8.77
N ASP A 42 -4.25 -5.63 -9.78
CA ASP A 42 -4.05 -6.24 -11.05
C ASP A 42 -2.86 -5.56 -11.72
N LYS A 43 -2.43 -6.11 -12.82
CA LYS A 43 -1.22 -5.63 -13.45
C LYS A 43 -1.34 -4.20 -13.93
N LEU A 44 -2.49 -3.84 -14.42
CA LEU A 44 -2.68 -2.49 -14.93
C LEU A 44 -2.57 -1.47 -13.82
N SER A 45 -3.24 -1.73 -12.72
CA SER A 45 -3.20 -0.82 -11.59
C SER A 45 -1.80 -0.77 -10.99
N PHE A 46 -1.14 -1.91 -10.94
CA PHE A 46 0.22 -1.96 -10.45
C PHE A 46 1.14 -1.08 -11.29
N ASN A 47 1.02 -1.18 -12.60
CA ASN A 47 1.87 -0.37 -13.47
C ASN A 47 1.59 1.10 -13.31
N LYS A 48 0.33 1.46 -13.14
CA LYS A 48 0.00 2.86 -12.91
C LYS A 48 0.61 3.36 -11.62
N MET A 49 0.50 2.56 -10.58
CA MET A 49 1.08 2.95 -9.30
C MET A 49 2.58 3.14 -9.43
N MET A 50 3.25 2.20 -10.09
CA MET A 50 4.69 2.28 -10.21
C MET A 50 5.14 3.51 -10.96
N LYS A 51 4.42 3.87 -12.00
CA LYS A 51 4.78 5.05 -12.75
C LYS A 51 4.64 6.31 -11.89
N LYS A 52 3.61 6.35 -11.08
CA LYS A 52 3.41 7.51 -10.23
C LYS A 52 4.47 7.58 -9.13
N ILE A 53 4.85 6.43 -8.61
CA ILE A 53 5.90 6.39 -7.61
C ILE A 53 7.20 6.91 -8.21
N GLU A 54 7.53 6.43 -9.39
CA GLU A 54 8.77 6.82 -10.03
C GLU A 54 8.81 8.31 -10.33
N ALA A 55 7.66 8.86 -10.68
CA ALA A 55 7.60 10.28 -10.99
C ALA A 55 7.76 11.15 -9.75
N LEU A 56 7.44 10.60 -8.61
CA LEU A 56 7.42 11.36 -7.38
C LEU A 56 8.71 11.26 -6.59
N MET A 57 9.34 10.12 -6.60
CA MET A 57 10.49 9.87 -5.76
C MET A 57 11.77 10.40 -6.39
N ASP A 58 12.74 10.62 -5.55
CA ASP A 58 14.07 10.99 -5.99
C ASP A 58 14.92 9.73 -5.95
N PRO A 59 15.32 9.20 -7.10
CA PRO A 59 16.02 7.91 -7.10
C PRO A 59 17.38 7.94 -6.43
N GLU A 60 17.92 9.11 -6.19
CA GLU A 60 19.21 9.18 -5.53
C GLU A 60 19.10 9.22 -4.03
N GLU A 61 17.96 9.65 -3.51
CA GLU A 61 17.81 9.79 -2.08
C GLU A 61 16.77 8.88 -1.50
N ASP A 62 15.77 8.53 -2.28
CA ASP A 62 14.64 7.77 -1.78
C ASP A 62 14.77 6.31 -2.16
N SER A 63 14.08 5.48 -1.41
CA SER A 63 14.06 4.05 -1.70
C SER A 63 12.63 3.58 -1.64
N VAL A 64 12.22 2.85 -2.65
CA VAL A 64 10.91 2.21 -2.66
C VAL A 64 11.13 0.77 -3.08
N ARG A 65 10.67 -0.15 -2.25
CA ARG A 65 10.79 -1.56 -2.55
C ARG A 65 9.42 -2.16 -2.64
N VAL A 66 9.21 -2.94 -3.67
CA VAL A 66 7.93 -3.58 -3.90
C VAL A 66 8.16 -5.06 -4.00
N TYR A 67 7.52 -5.80 -3.11
CA TYR A 67 7.65 -7.25 -3.09
C TYR A 67 6.35 -7.87 -3.55
N GLY A 68 6.40 -8.59 -4.65
CA GLY A 68 5.22 -9.31 -5.11
C GLY A 68 5.23 -10.71 -4.54
N MET A 69 4.06 -11.21 -4.18
CA MET A 69 3.96 -12.52 -3.58
C MET A 69 2.94 -13.35 -4.30
N SER A 70 3.33 -14.59 -4.60
CA SER A 70 2.39 -15.54 -5.17
C SER A 70 1.40 -15.94 -4.09
N ARG A 71 0.32 -16.58 -4.52
CA ARG A 71 -0.67 -17.03 -3.57
C ARG A 71 -0.10 -18.05 -2.60
N GLN A 72 0.80 -18.87 -3.09
CA GLN A 72 1.40 -19.87 -2.23
C GLN A 72 2.21 -19.24 -1.11
N ILE A 73 2.93 -18.18 -1.44
CA ILE A 73 3.72 -17.50 -0.45
C ILE A 73 2.83 -16.76 0.53
N GLN A 74 1.74 -16.18 0.02
CA GLN A 74 0.81 -15.50 0.90
C GLN A 74 0.27 -16.41 1.98
N LYS A 75 0.05 -17.66 1.64
CA LYS A 75 -0.48 -18.61 2.61
C LYS A 75 0.50 -18.91 3.72
N GLN A 76 1.75 -18.60 3.52
CA GLN A 76 2.77 -18.87 4.53
C GLN A 76 3.01 -17.68 5.44
N VAL A 77 2.36 -16.57 5.16
CA VAL A 77 2.53 -15.39 6.00
C VAL A 77 1.79 -15.58 7.30
N ARG A 78 2.45 -15.26 8.39
CA ARG A 78 1.84 -15.30 9.70
C ARG A 78 1.75 -13.91 10.24
N ILE A 79 0.62 -13.61 10.83
CA ILE A 79 0.38 -12.29 11.39
C ILE A 79 0.14 -12.43 12.87
N ILE A 80 0.96 -11.73 13.63
CA ILE A 80 0.82 -11.70 15.07
C ILE A 80 0.53 -10.27 15.42
N GLY A 81 -0.61 -10.03 16.05
CA GLY A 81 -0.99 -8.67 16.38
C GLY A 81 -2.04 -8.16 15.44
N SER A 82 -1.95 -6.90 15.10
CA SER A 82 -2.97 -6.28 14.26
C SER A 82 -2.93 -6.85 12.86
N PRO A 83 -4.07 -7.17 12.32
CA PRO A 83 -4.11 -7.72 10.98
C PRO A 83 -3.93 -6.62 9.95
N GLY A 84 -3.28 -6.97 8.85
CA GLY A 84 -3.23 -6.11 7.69
C GLY A 84 -4.16 -6.68 6.66
N MET A 85 -3.85 -6.41 5.41
CA MET A 85 -4.65 -6.91 4.31
C MET A 85 -4.72 -8.42 4.27
N LEU A 86 -3.62 -9.07 4.58
CA LEU A 86 -3.54 -10.51 4.47
C LEU A 86 -4.35 -11.25 5.50
N ALA A 87 -4.66 -10.60 6.60
CA ALA A 87 -5.37 -11.28 7.67
C ALA A 87 -6.79 -11.61 7.29
N ASP A 88 -7.35 -10.85 6.37
CA ASP A 88 -8.75 -11.05 5.99
C ASP A 88 -8.78 -11.57 4.56
N PRO A 89 -9.11 -12.83 4.40
CA PRO A 89 -9.12 -13.39 3.05
C PRO A 89 -10.11 -12.71 2.13
N ASN A 90 -10.98 -11.93 2.65
CA ASN A 90 -11.96 -11.25 1.81
C ASN A 90 -11.50 -9.93 1.29
N TYR A 91 -10.39 -9.45 1.76
CA TYR A 91 -9.92 -8.16 1.33
C TYR A 91 -9.76 -8.06 -0.17
N HIS A 92 -9.22 -9.09 -0.80
CA HIS A 92 -9.00 -8.98 -2.22
C HIS A 92 -10.31 -9.01 -2.99
N PHE A 93 -11.35 -9.55 -2.42
CA PHE A 93 -12.64 -9.46 -3.05
C PHE A 93 -13.12 -8.04 -3.01
N ILE A 94 -12.94 -7.45 -1.87
CA ILE A 94 -13.36 -6.10 -1.67
C ILE A 94 -12.62 -5.19 -2.59
N SER A 95 -11.35 -5.45 -2.76
CA SER A 95 -10.55 -4.58 -3.60
C SER A 95 -10.97 -4.69 -5.05
N ASP A 96 -11.74 -5.70 -5.40
CA ASP A 96 -12.21 -5.80 -6.75
C ASP A 96 -13.38 -4.90 -6.98
N SER A 97 -14.55 -5.46 -6.76
CA SER A 97 -15.75 -4.74 -7.12
C SER A 97 -16.25 -3.92 -5.96
N ASN A 98 -16.09 -4.43 -4.79
CA ASN A 98 -16.60 -3.68 -3.65
C ASN A 98 -15.55 -2.82 -3.04
N SER A 99 -14.45 -2.73 -3.71
CA SER A 99 -13.38 -1.94 -3.18
C SER A 99 -13.83 -0.55 -2.82
N ASP A 100 -14.81 -0.06 -3.51
CA ASP A 100 -15.28 1.27 -3.23
C ASP A 100 -15.64 1.45 -1.78
N ASN A 101 -16.47 0.57 -1.29
CA ASN A 101 -16.95 0.71 0.06
C ASN A 101 -15.87 0.52 1.08
N SER A 102 -15.19 -0.58 0.97
CA SER A 102 -14.19 -0.89 1.97
C SER A 102 -13.06 0.08 1.97
N ILE A 103 -12.60 0.37 0.81
CA ILE A 103 -11.46 1.26 0.70
C ILE A 103 -11.84 2.64 1.15
N GLU A 104 -13.06 3.01 0.91
CA GLU A 104 -13.51 4.30 1.34
C GLU A 104 -13.39 4.45 2.84
N GLY A 105 -13.83 3.46 3.55
CA GLY A 105 -13.77 3.52 4.99
C GLY A 105 -12.35 3.72 5.46
N ILE A 106 -11.47 2.97 4.89
CA ILE A 106 -10.09 3.05 5.28
C ILE A 106 -9.50 4.38 4.89
N THR A 107 -9.81 4.79 3.70
CA THR A 107 -9.25 6.03 3.19
C THR A 107 -9.68 7.21 4.03
N ILE A 108 -10.91 7.21 4.42
CA ILE A 108 -11.44 8.30 5.19
C ILE A 108 -10.68 8.46 6.48
N GLU A 109 -10.42 7.35 7.14
CA GLU A 109 -9.72 7.42 8.38
C GLU A 109 -8.35 8.02 8.22
N ILE A 110 -7.68 7.61 7.17
CA ILE A 110 -6.34 8.10 6.97
C ILE A 110 -6.34 9.56 6.62
N GLU A 111 -7.32 9.96 5.88
CA GLU A 111 -7.40 11.35 5.47
C GLU A 111 -7.66 12.28 6.61
N ASP A 112 -8.36 11.80 7.58
CA ASP A 112 -8.64 12.64 8.72
C ASP A 112 -7.41 13.29 9.24
N ASP A 113 -6.33 12.60 9.12
CA ASP A 113 -5.13 13.13 9.63
C ASP A 113 -4.68 14.30 8.86
N GLY A 114 -4.87 14.28 7.59
CA GLY A 114 -4.38 15.36 6.79
C GLY A 114 -2.94 15.57 7.08
N GLU A 115 -2.52 15.14 8.20
CA GLU A 115 -1.17 15.32 8.60
C GLU A 115 -0.51 14.00 8.71
N LEU A 116 0.77 14.00 8.51
CA LEU A 116 1.51 12.79 8.61
C LEU A 116 1.83 12.50 10.05
N PRO A 117 1.72 11.25 10.44
CA PRO A 117 2.13 10.87 11.78
C PRO A 117 3.61 11.12 11.98
N ASP A 118 4.00 11.30 13.22
CA ASP A 118 5.39 11.53 13.51
C ASP A 118 6.28 10.42 13.05
N TRP A 119 5.77 9.21 13.00
CA TRP A 119 6.59 8.08 12.64
C TRP A 119 6.77 7.92 11.15
N LEU A 120 6.26 8.82 10.38
CA LEU A 120 6.48 8.73 8.93
C LEU A 120 7.79 9.34 8.52
#